data_a44bc1524f945e105238eedf79bc1155
#
_entry.id   a44bc1524f945e105238eedf79bc1155
#
_cell.length_a   1.000
_cell.length_b   1.000
_cell.length_c   1.000
_cell.angle_alpha   90.00
_cell.angle_beta   90.00
_cell.angle_gamma   90.00
#
_symmetry.space_group_name_H-M   'P 1'
#
loop_
_entity.id
_entity.type
_entity.pdbx_description
1 polymer ?
#
loop_
_entity_poly.entity_id
_entity_poly.type
_entity_poly.pdbx_seq_one_letter_code
_entity_poly.pdbx_strand_id
1 'polypeptide(L)' 'MPAIVRNIFEQYVKDRFELQDCIAVNNGTAALIAPLWSLDLQPDDEVITTPFTFIATTNAILIAGAKPVFVDIDPD' A
#
# COMPACT_ATOMS: atom_id res chain seq x y z
N MET A 1 15.45 3.41 -10.79
CA MET A 1 15.64 4.84 -10.44
C MET A 1 16.93 4.97 -9.63
N PRO A 2 17.84 5.86 -10.02
CA PRO A 2 19.05 6.07 -9.22
C PRO A 2 18.72 6.50 -7.79
N ALA A 3 19.53 6.06 -6.83
CA ALA A 3 19.28 6.33 -5.41
C ALA A 3 19.17 7.82 -5.09
N ILE A 4 19.99 8.65 -5.75
CA ILE A 4 19.98 10.09 -5.49
C ILE A 4 18.66 10.73 -5.93
N VAL A 5 18.11 10.31 -7.08
CA VAL A 5 16.81 10.82 -7.56
C VAL A 5 15.69 10.38 -6.64
N ARG A 6 15.70 9.13 -6.20
CA ARG A 6 14.74 8.61 -5.25
C ARG A 6 14.78 9.39 -3.94
N ASN A 7 15.96 9.67 -3.42
CA ASN A 7 16.11 10.40 -2.16
C ASN A 7 15.56 11.83 -2.26
N ILE A 8 15.80 12.50 -3.39
CA ILE A 8 15.28 13.85 -3.62
C ILE A 8 13.75 13.83 -3.66
N PHE A 9 13.18 12.86 -4.39
CA PHE A 9 11.74 12.71 -4.49
C PHE A 9 11.10 12.41 -3.12
N GLU A 10 11.67 11.48 -2.37
CA GLU A 10 11.17 11.12 -1.05
C GLU A 10 11.20 12.32 -0.11
N GLN A 11 12.28 13.10 -0.13
CA GLN A 11 12.39 14.28 0.72
C GLN A 11 11.36 15.35 0.32
N TYR A 12 11.14 15.54 -0.97
CA TYR A 12 10.14 16.49 -1.45
C TYR A 12 8.74 16.12 -0.96
N VAL A 13 8.36 14.85 -1.06
CA VAL A 13 7.04 14.37 -0.63
C VAL A 13 6.90 14.48 0.88
N LYS A 14 7.93 14.14 1.64
CA LYS A 14 7.92 14.29 3.11
C LYS A 14 7.66 15.74 3.51
N ASP A 15 8.37 16.67 2.88
CA ASP A 15 8.24 18.09 3.22
C ASP A 15 6.88 18.65 2.80
N ARG A 16 6.41 18.24 1.61
CA ARG A 16 5.15 18.75 1.04
C ARG A 16 3.93 18.32 1.86
N PHE A 17 3.94 17.12 2.42
CA PHE A 17 2.83 16.55 3.17
C PHE A 17 3.10 16.42 4.66
N GLU A 18 4.23 16.94 5.14
CA GLU A 18 4.59 16.94 6.56
C GLU A 18 4.63 15.53 7.15
N LEU A 19 5.25 14.58 6.43
CA LEU A 19 5.34 13.19 6.84
C LEU A 19 6.64 12.93 7.61
N GLN A 20 6.58 11.98 8.55
CA GLN A 20 7.77 11.55 9.27
C GLN A 20 8.69 10.74 8.37
N ASP A 21 8.13 9.97 7.46
CA ASP A 21 8.91 9.12 6.58
C ASP A 21 8.20 8.95 5.24
N CYS A 22 8.96 8.57 4.22
CA CYS A 22 8.45 8.37 2.88
C CYS A 22 9.39 7.44 2.11
N ILE A 23 8.82 6.41 1.49
CA ILE A 23 9.57 5.45 0.68
C ILE A 23 8.96 5.41 -0.71
N ALA A 24 9.78 5.69 -1.73
CA ALA A 24 9.34 5.62 -3.12
C ALA A 24 9.42 4.19 -3.64
N VAL A 25 8.40 3.78 -4.39
CA VAL A 25 8.36 2.49 -5.07
C VAL A 25 8.08 2.71 -6.55
N ASN A 26 8.24 1.66 -7.37
CA ASN A 26 8.20 1.81 -8.82
C ASN A 26 6.80 1.86 -9.43
N ASN A 27 5.76 1.50 -8.69
CA ASN A 27 4.37 1.56 -9.17
C ASN A 27 3.39 1.45 -8.00
N GLY A 28 2.09 1.66 -8.29
CA GLY A 28 1.03 1.63 -7.28
C GLY A 28 0.80 0.25 -6.67
N THR A 29 0.99 -0.82 -7.44
CA THR A 29 0.86 -2.19 -6.92
C THR A 29 1.92 -2.46 -5.85
N ALA A 30 3.17 -2.07 -6.11
CA ALA A 30 4.24 -2.21 -5.12
C ALA A 30 3.95 -1.36 -3.87
N ALA A 31 3.33 -0.18 -4.05
CA ALA A 31 2.94 0.68 -2.94
C ALA A 31 1.89 0.05 -2.03
N LEU A 32 1.06 -0.85 -2.57
CA LEU A 32 0.08 -1.61 -1.78
C LEU A 32 0.71 -2.82 -1.09
N ILE A 33 1.60 -3.53 -1.80
CA ILE A 33 2.17 -4.78 -1.30
C ILE A 33 3.18 -4.54 -0.18
N ALA A 34 4.07 -3.56 -0.32
CA ALA A 34 5.16 -3.35 0.63
C ALA A 34 4.68 -3.08 2.07
N PRO A 35 3.68 -2.18 2.30
CA PRO A 35 3.17 -1.99 3.65
C PRO A 35 2.53 -3.25 4.24
N LEU A 36 1.80 -4.02 3.43
CA LEU A 36 1.16 -5.24 3.90
C LEU A 36 2.20 -6.29 4.29
N TRP A 37 3.28 -6.43 3.54
CA TRP A 37 4.38 -7.32 3.90
C TRP A 37 5.04 -6.91 5.21
N SER A 38 5.15 -5.61 5.48
CA SER A 38 5.79 -5.12 6.69
C SER A 38 5.00 -5.44 7.96
N LEU A 39 3.71 -5.77 7.84
CA LEU A 39 2.85 -6.12 8.98
C LEU A 39 2.97 -7.59 9.40
N ASP A 40 3.70 -8.41 8.63
CA ASP A 40 3.88 -9.85 8.91
C ASP A 40 2.53 -10.57 9.10
N LEU A 41 1.64 -10.40 8.12
CA LEU A 41 0.30 -10.97 8.18
C LEU A 41 0.34 -12.49 8.06
N GLN A 42 -0.49 -13.15 8.89
CA GLN A 42 -0.63 -14.61 8.89
C GLN A 42 -1.83 -15.03 8.03
N PRO A 43 -1.93 -16.33 7.62
CA PRO A 43 -3.01 -16.76 6.73
C PRO A 43 -4.42 -16.52 7.25
N ASP A 44 -4.61 -16.46 8.56
CA ASP A 44 -5.93 -16.22 9.15
C ASP A 44 -6.22 -14.75 9.41
N ASP A 45 -5.25 -13.87 9.19
CA ASP A 45 -5.44 -12.44 9.36
C ASP A 45 -6.33 -11.90 8.24
N GLU A 46 -7.20 -10.96 8.59
CA GLU A 46 -8.16 -10.36 7.67
C GLU A 46 -7.80 -8.91 7.41
N VAL A 47 -7.93 -8.49 6.16
CA VAL A 47 -7.74 -7.10 5.77
C VAL A 47 -9.02 -6.60 5.11
N ILE A 48 -9.61 -5.58 5.71
CA ILE A 48 -10.87 -5.00 5.22
C ILE A 48 -10.57 -4.12 4.00
N THR A 49 -11.31 -4.32 2.93
CA THR A 49 -11.20 -3.55 1.70
C THR A 49 -12.57 -3.41 1.05
N THR A 50 -12.61 -2.73 -0.09
CA THR A 50 -13.83 -2.56 -0.86
C THR A 50 -13.75 -3.34 -2.18
N PRO A 51 -14.87 -3.95 -2.66
CA PRO A 51 -14.89 -4.53 -3.99
C PRO A 51 -14.97 -3.47 -5.09
N PHE A 52 -15.29 -2.23 -4.74
CA PHE A 52 -15.42 -1.12 -5.69
C PHE A 52 -14.06 -0.46 -5.89
N THR A 53 -13.13 -1.21 -6.47
CA THR A 53 -11.76 -0.75 -6.67
C THR A 53 -11.06 -1.57 -7.76
N PHE A 54 -9.85 -1.13 -8.12
CA PHE A 54 -9.01 -1.89 -9.03
C PHE A 54 -8.55 -3.19 -8.36
N ILE A 55 -8.48 -4.26 -9.14
CA ILE A 55 -8.19 -5.61 -8.62
C ILE A 55 -6.86 -5.70 -7.87
N ALA A 56 -5.92 -4.80 -8.14
CA ALA A 56 -4.61 -4.80 -7.48
C ALA A 56 -4.71 -4.71 -5.95
N THR A 57 -5.74 -4.01 -5.43
CA THR A 57 -5.94 -3.89 -3.99
C THR A 57 -6.21 -5.25 -3.34
N THR A 58 -7.13 -6.03 -3.92
CA THR A 58 -7.44 -7.38 -3.44
C THR A 58 -6.25 -8.32 -3.63
N ASN A 59 -5.60 -8.25 -4.80
CA ASN A 59 -4.44 -9.09 -5.08
C ASN A 59 -3.28 -8.81 -4.13
N ALA A 60 -3.07 -7.55 -3.73
CA ALA A 60 -2.03 -7.20 -2.77
C ALA A 60 -2.25 -7.90 -1.43
N ILE A 61 -3.50 -7.97 -0.96
CA ILE A 61 -3.85 -8.67 0.28
C ILE A 61 -3.56 -10.16 0.17
N LEU A 62 -3.92 -10.79 -0.97
CA LEU A 62 -3.66 -12.20 -1.21
C LEU A 62 -2.16 -12.49 -1.31
N ILE A 63 -1.40 -11.63 -1.98
CA ILE A 63 0.05 -11.77 -2.11
C ILE A 63 0.73 -11.67 -0.73
N ALA A 64 0.21 -10.83 0.15
CA ALA A 64 0.72 -10.68 1.51
C ALA A 64 0.37 -11.87 2.41
N GLY A 65 -0.46 -12.81 1.93
CA GLY A 65 -0.81 -14.03 2.66
C GLY A 65 -2.01 -13.91 3.58
N ALA A 66 -2.75 -12.80 3.52
CA ALA A 66 -3.93 -12.56 4.35
C ALA A 66 -5.22 -12.80 3.58
N LYS A 67 -6.35 -12.66 4.25
CA LYS A 67 -7.69 -12.79 3.67
C LYS A 67 -8.31 -11.42 3.44
N PRO A 68 -8.76 -11.10 2.21
CA PRO A 68 -9.52 -9.88 1.99
C PRO A 68 -10.94 -10.05 2.51
N VAL A 69 -11.45 -9.03 3.20
CA VAL A 69 -12.82 -8.96 3.67
C VAL A 69 -13.45 -7.73 3.05
N PHE A 70 -14.49 -7.93 2.22
CA PHE A 70 -15.12 -6.84 1.48
C PHE A 70 -16.20 -6.18 2.30
N VAL A 71 -16.21 -4.85 2.28
CA VAL A 71 -17.27 -4.03 2.85
C VAL A 71 -17.70 -3.00 1.81
N ASP A 72 -18.95 -2.56 1.89
CA ASP A 72 -19.46 -1.54 0.98
C ASP A 72 -18.85 -0.18 1.30
N ILE A 73 -18.74 0.64 0.25
CA ILE A 73 -18.34 2.03 0.41
C ILE A 73 -19.55 2.86 0.90
N ASP A 74 -19.24 3.92 1.63
CA ASP A 74 -20.26 4.90 1.99
C ASP A 74 -20.61 5.71 0.75
N PRO A 75 -21.89 5.82 0.34
CA PRO A 75 -22.26 6.60 -0.84
C PRO A 75 -22.05 8.11 -0.65
N ASP A 76 -21.92 8.58 0.57
CA ASP A 76 -21.65 9.96 0.89
C ASP A 76 -20.16 10.20 1.10
#